data_16844cf20e12dc64e150b15fedf6badb
#
_entry.id   16844cf20e12dc64e150b15fedf6badb
#
_cell.length_a   1.000
_cell.length_b   1.000
_cell.length_c   1.000
_cell.angle_alpha   90.00
_cell.angle_beta   90.00
_cell.angle_gamma   90.00
#
_symmetry.space_group_name_H-M   'P 1'
#
loop_
_entity.id
_entity.type
_entity.pdbx_description
1 polymer ?
#
loop_
_entity_poly.entity_id
_entity_poly.type
_entity_poly.pdbx_seq_one_letter_code
_entity_poly.pdbx_strand_id
1 'polypeptide(L)'
;MQLHFWMCKWARSEFNLEPNLSIIGNVSKSTGILLLNGENDSQTPVQQAFLLQQRLTEVNHPDHTLITYPNLGHVFYPSSQWSTGIGPFEQYVLADLYAWLAAHSGFTNHAPTPSARLPATTSTPSSKSTAK
;
A
#
# COMPACT_ATOMS: atom_id res chain seq x y z
N MET A 1 -10.54 -25.49 -25.86
CA MET A 1 -10.84 -26.19 -24.59
C MET A 1 -9.65 -26.31 -23.61
N GLN A 2 -8.42 -25.85 -23.97
CA GLN A 2 -7.24 -25.94 -23.10
C GLN A 2 -7.06 -24.74 -22.14
N LEU A 3 -7.52 -23.54 -22.48
CA LEU A 3 -7.37 -22.36 -21.63
C LEU A 3 -8.13 -22.48 -20.29
N HIS A 4 -9.31 -23.08 -20.27
CA HIS A 4 -10.09 -23.28 -19.06
C HIS A 4 -9.40 -24.21 -18.04
N PHE A 5 -8.65 -25.18 -18.51
CA PHE A 5 -7.98 -26.15 -17.64
C PHE A 5 -6.75 -25.53 -16.93
N TRP A 6 -6.04 -24.64 -17.60
CA TRP A 6 -4.91 -23.90 -17.02
C TRP A 6 -5.36 -22.88 -15.97
N MET A 7 -6.43 -22.14 -16.25
CA MET A 7 -7.01 -21.21 -15.29
C MET A 7 -7.49 -21.93 -14.02
N CYS A 8 -8.10 -23.11 -14.15
CA CYS A 8 -8.53 -23.91 -13.00
C CYS A 8 -7.36 -24.41 -12.15
N LYS A 9 -6.23 -24.78 -12.74
CA LYS A 9 -5.03 -25.19 -11.99
C LYS A 9 -4.40 -24.02 -11.27
N TRP A 10 -4.26 -22.88 -11.94
CA TRP A 10 -3.71 -21.67 -11.32
C TRP A 10 -4.63 -21.18 -10.19
N ALA A 11 -5.92 -21.01 -10.46
CA ALA A 11 -6.87 -20.62 -9.43
C ALA A 11 -6.87 -21.56 -8.23
N ARG A 12 -6.80 -22.89 -8.47
CA ARG A 12 -6.74 -23.88 -7.39
C ARG A 12 -5.46 -23.78 -6.58
N SER A 13 -4.32 -23.45 -7.20
CA SER A 13 -3.07 -23.23 -6.46
C SER A 13 -3.16 -22.00 -5.57
N GLU A 14 -3.73 -20.90 -6.04
CA GLU A 14 -3.95 -19.67 -5.27
C GLU A 14 -4.88 -19.91 -4.07
N PHE A 15 -5.99 -20.62 -4.28
CA PHE A 15 -6.95 -20.95 -3.20
C PHE A 15 -6.43 -21.97 -2.17
N ASN A 16 -5.37 -22.71 -2.50
CA ASN A 16 -4.74 -23.65 -1.58
C ASN A 16 -3.59 -23.02 -0.78
N LEU A 17 -3.22 -21.77 -1.06
CA LEU A 17 -2.25 -21.05 -0.26
C LEU A 17 -2.84 -20.69 1.11
N GLU A 18 -2.04 -20.85 2.13
CA GLU A 18 -2.42 -20.40 3.45
C GLU A 18 -2.56 -18.86 3.46
N PRO A 19 -3.63 -18.30 4.03
CA PRO A 19 -3.84 -16.85 4.04
C PRO A 19 -2.66 -16.10 4.68
N ASN A 20 -2.25 -14.98 4.09
CA ASN A 20 -1.16 -14.15 4.61
C ASN A 20 -1.31 -13.82 6.10
N LEU A 21 -2.54 -13.60 6.56
CA LEU A 21 -2.83 -13.31 7.96
C LEU A 21 -2.44 -14.47 8.90
N SER A 22 -2.57 -15.72 8.43
CA SER A 22 -2.17 -16.90 9.20
C SER A 22 -0.66 -17.02 9.34
N ILE A 23 0.08 -16.73 8.26
CA ILE A 23 1.51 -17.01 8.18
C ILE A 23 2.42 -15.83 8.50
N ILE A 24 1.93 -14.58 8.38
CA ILE A 24 2.77 -13.39 8.58
C ILE A 24 3.45 -13.35 9.97
N GLY A 25 2.79 -13.92 10.98
CA GLY A 25 3.35 -14.03 12.32
C GLY A 25 4.55 -14.99 12.44
N ASN A 26 4.80 -15.84 11.44
CA ASN A 26 5.89 -16.78 11.38
C ASN A 26 7.15 -16.22 10.71
N VAL A 27 7.10 -15.00 10.19
CA VAL A 27 8.27 -14.33 9.60
C VAL A 27 9.35 -14.15 10.67
N SER A 28 10.60 -14.38 10.28
CA SER A 28 11.73 -14.23 11.20
C SER A 28 11.77 -12.85 11.82
N LYS A 29 12.02 -12.78 13.12
CA LYS A 29 12.16 -11.53 13.88
C LYS A 29 13.32 -10.64 13.41
N SER A 30 14.24 -11.19 12.64
CA SER A 30 15.36 -10.45 12.00
C SER A 30 15.02 -9.87 10.64
N THR A 31 13.81 -10.10 10.13
CA THR A 31 13.36 -9.60 8.82
C THR A 31 12.53 -8.34 9.01
N GLY A 32 12.97 -7.22 8.44
CA GLY A 32 12.13 -6.02 8.36
C GLY A 32 10.92 -6.24 7.44
N ILE A 33 9.76 -5.76 7.83
CA ILE A 33 8.51 -5.88 7.08
C ILE A 33 7.96 -4.50 6.78
N LEU A 34 7.78 -4.20 5.48
CA LEU A 34 7.11 -3.00 5.02
C LEU A 34 5.79 -3.36 4.35
N LEU A 35 4.69 -2.81 4.86
CA LEU A 35 3.36 -2.90 4.29
C LEU A 35 3.01 -1.56 3.64
N LEU A 36 2.69 -1.57 2.36
CA LEU A 36 2.24 -0.38 1.61
C LEU A 36 0.85 -0.66 1.04
N ASN A 37 -0.11 0.25 1.22
CA ASN A 37 -1.46 0.09 0.69
C ASN A 37 -2.08 1.43 0.29
N GLY A 38 -2.75 1.45 -0.87
CA GLY A 38 -3.61 2.57 -1.23
C GLY A 38 -4.94 2.48 -0.49
N GLU A 39 -5.42 3.59 0.08
CA GLU A 39 -6.66 3.58 0.87
C GLU A 39 -7.91 3.36 0.00
N ASN A 40 -7.82 3.66 -1.29
CA ASN A 40 -8.87 3.42 -2.28
C ASN A 40 -8.63 2.15 -3.12
N ASP A 41 -7.83 1.22 -2.61
CA ASP A 41 -7.60 -0.07 -3.27
C ASP A 41 -8.86 -0.93 -3.17
N SER A 42 -9.48 -1.19 -4.33
CA SER A 42 -10.67 -2.05 -4.42
C SER A 42 -10.34 -3.54 -4.61
N GLN A 43 -9.09 -3.87 -4.92
CA GLN A 43 -8.66 -5.26 -5.09
C GLN A 43 -8.12 -5.83 -3.77
N THR A 44 -7.34 -5.02 -3.05
CA THR A 44 -6.81 -5.37 -1.73
C THR A 44 -7.19 -4.26 -0.75
N PRO A 45 -8.37 -4.32 -0.16
CA PRO A 45 -8.85 -3.29 0.75
C PRO A 45 -7.86 -2.99 1.89
N VAL A 46 -7.68 -1.73 2.22
CA VAL A 46 -6.71 -1.27 3.23
C VAL A 46 -6.89 -1.94 4.60
N GLN A 47 -8.09 -2.42 4.91
CA GLN A 47 -8.38 -3.19 6.12
C GLN A 47 -7.52 -4.44 6.24
N GLN A 48 -7.14 -5.06 5.12
CA GLN A 48 -6.24 -6.22 5.14
C GLN A 48 -4.84 -5.84 5.62
N ALA A 49 -4.33 -4.68 5.20
CA ALA A 49 -3.04 -4.18 5.68
C ALA A 49 -3.07 -3.87 7.19
N PHE A 50 -4.16 -3.31 7.70
CA PHE A 50 -4.35 -3.10 9.14
C PHE A 50 -4.38 -4.41 9.92
N LEU A 51 -5.05 -5.45 9.42
CA LEU A 51 -5.07 -6.76 10.06
C LEU A 51 -3.68 -7.41 10.09
N LEU A 52 -2.90 -7.29 9.00
CA LEU A 52 -1.52 -7.77 8.96
C LEU A 52 -0.64 -7.03 9.97
N GLN A 53 -0.75 -5.70 10.04
CA GLN A 53 -0.04 -4.89 11.03
C GLN A 53 -0.42 -5.27 12.47
N GLN A 54 -1.71 -5.44 12.73
CA GLN A 54 -2.20 -5.89 14.03
C GLN A 54 -1.57 -7.25 14.39
N ARG A 55 -1.58 -8.20 13.46
CA ARG A 55 -1.01 -9.52 13.69
C ARG A 55 0.48 -9.48 13.99
N LEU A 56 1.24 -8.64 13.30
CA LEU A 56 2.67 -8.43 13.58
C LEU A 56 2.90 -7.85 14.98
N THR A 57 2.04 -6.92 15.39
CA THR A 57 2.07 -6.35 16.74
C THR A 57 1.75 -7.40 17.81
N GLU A 58 0.71 -8.21 17.61
CA GLU A 58 0.32 -9.30 18.53
C GLU A 58 1.43 -10.31 18.77
N VAL A 59 2.18 -10.65 17.72
CA VAL A 59 3.33 -11.57 17.83
C VAL A 59 4.62 -10.87 18.26
N ASN A 60 4.56 -9.58 18.60
CA ASN A 60 5.70 -8.75 18.98
C ASN A 60 6.82 -8.80 17.93
N HIS A 61 6.46 -8.58 16.64
CA HIS A 61 7.47 -8.46 15.59
C HIS A 61 8.19 -7.11 15.73
N PRO A 62 9.54 -7.10 15.91
CA PRO A 62 10.24 -5.89 16.33
C PRO A 62 10.36 -4.83 15.23
N ASP A 63 10.32 -5.25 13.98
CA ASP A 63 10.59 -4.39 12.81
C ASP A 63 9.49 -4.55 11.77
N HIS A 64 8.43 -3.76 11.90
CA HIS A 64 7.35 -3.69 10.91
C HIS A 64 6.81 -2.28 10.78
N THR A 65 6.52 -1.87 9.57
CA THR A 65 6.02 -0.55 9.22
C THR A 65 4.82 -0.69 8.29
N LEU A 66 3.76 0.06 8.54
CA LEU A 66 2.64 0.23 7.61
C LEU A 66 2.58 1.69 7.16
N ILE A 67 2.51 1.90 5.84
CA ILE A 67 2.24 3.21 5.24
C ILE A 67 1.00 3.07 4.35
N THR A 68 -0.01 3.90 4.59
CA THR A 68 -1.19 3.98 3.74
C THR A 68 -1.20 5.29 2.95
N TYR A 69 -1.80 5.25 1.78
CA TYR A 69 -1.81 6.37 0.85
C TYR A 69 -3.23 6.79 0.50
N PRO A 70 -3.70 7.94 1.00
CA PRO A 70 -5.00 8.48 0.65
C PRO A 70 -5.13 8.68 -0.88
N ASN A 71 -6.31 8.37 -1.40
CA ASN A 71 -6.66 8.54 -2.82
C ASN A 71 -5.87 7.70 -3.82
N LEU A 72 -5.03 6.76 -3.38
CA LEU A 72 -4.38 5.80 -4.26
C LEU A 72 -5.13 4.47 -4.29
N GLY A 73 -5.13 3.86 -5.48
CA GLY A 73 -5.66 2.52 -5.73
C GLY A 73 -4.58 1.45 -5.65
N HIS A 74 -4.90 0.26 -6.17
CA HIS A 74 -4.08 -0.96 -6.10
C HIS A 74 -2.63 -0.81 -6.60
N VAL A 75 -2.42 -0.05 -7.63
CA VAL A 75 -1.09 0.16 -8.23
C VAL A 75 -0.44 1.48 -7.84
N PHE A 76 -0.83 2.05 -6.70
CA PHE A 76 -0.31 3.32 -6.18
C PHE A 76 -0.42 4.48 -7.18
N TYR A 77 -1.55 4.57 -7.80
CA TYR A 77 -1.95 5.47 -8.84
C TYR A 77 -3.25 6.17 -8.40
N PRO A 78 -3.47 7.44 -8.71
CA PRO A 78 -4.68 8.14 -8.26
C PRO A 78 -5.94 7.39 -8.64
N SER A 79 -6.75 7.01 -7.67
CA SER A 79 -7.96 6.21 -7.89
C SER A 79 -8.98 6.89 -8.80
N SER A 80 -8.96 8.22 -8.88
CA SER A 80 -9.77 9.01 -9.82
C SER A 80 -9.40 8.81 -11.29
N GLN A 81 -8.24 8.21 -11.56
CA GLN A 81 -7.69 8.04 -12.91
C GLN A 81 -7.63 6.57 -13.36
N TRP A 82 -8.15 5.65 -12.55
CA TRP A 82 -8.08 4.21 -12.83
C TRP A 82 -8.59 3.80 -14.23
N SER A 83 -9.55 4.55 -14.77
CA SER A 83 -10.13 4.30 -16.10
C SER A 83 -9.25 4.76 -17.26
N THR A 84 -8.20 5.52 -17.01
CA THR A 84 -7.31 6.06 -18.06
C THR A 84 -6.11 5.18 -18.35
N GLY A 85 -6.00 4.04 -17.67
CA GLY A 85 -4.93 3.07 -17.83
C GLY A 85 -4.00 3.02 -16.62
N ILE A 86 -2.93 2.22 -16.72
CA ILE A 86 -1.91 2.13 -15.69
C ILE A 86 -0.92 3.28 -15.91
N GLY A 87 -0.89 4.22 -14.96
CA GLY A 87 0.09 5.31 -14.91
C GLY A 87 1.35 4.93 -14.13
N PRO A 88 2.35 5.83 -14.08
CA PRO A 88 3.50 5.65 -13.22
C PRO A 88 3.08 5.73 -11.75
N PHE A 89 3.79 5.01 -10.89
CA PHE A 89 3.65 5.15 -9.44
C PHE A 89 3.83 6.61 -9.00
N GLU A 90 3.06 7.02 -8.02
CA GLU A 90 3.28 8.31 -7.38
C GLU A 90 4.70 8.38 -6.78
N GLN A 91 5.42 9.46 -7.08
CA GLN A 91 6.83 9.58 -6.70
C GLN A 91 7.06 9.52 -5.19
N TYR A 92 6.11 10.01 -4.38
CA TYR A 92 6.21 9.94 -2.93
C TYR A 92 6.11 8.52 -2.38
N VAL A 93 5.41 7.60 -3.05
CA VAL A 93 5.38 6.17 -2.69
C VAL A 93 6.77 5.56 -2.89
N LEU A 94 7.41 5.87 -4.02
CA LEU A 94 8.78 5.41 -4.30
C LEU A 94 9.79 6.02 -3.31
N ALA A 95 9.59 7.27 -2.92
CA ALA A 95 10.46 7.94 -1.94
C ALA A 95 10.35 7.27 -0.56
N ASP A 96 9.13 6.95 -0.10
CA ASP A 96 8.89 6.25 1.16
C ASP A 96 9.51 4.84 1.13
N LEU A 97 9.30 4.09 0.04
CA LEU A 97 9.90 2.78 -0.16
C LEU A 97 11.43 2.86 -0.11
N TYR A 98 12.02 3.83 -0.83
CA TYR A 98 13.46 4.02 -0.85
C TYR A 98 14.01 4.39 0.53
N ALA A 99 13.35 5.32 1.23
CA ALA A 99 13.75 5.73 2.57
C ALA A 99 13.77 4.56 3.55
N TRP A 100 12.72 3.72 3.49
CA TRP A 100 12.65 2.52 4.33
C TRP A 100 13.77 1.53 3.99
N LEU A 101 13.99 1.24 2.71
CA LEU A 101 15.07 0.35 2.26
C LEU A 101 16.45 0.87 2.66
N ALA A 102 16.70 2.18 2.51
CA ALA A 102 17.95 2.79 2.91
C ALA A 102 18.23 2.63 4.41
N ALA A 103 17.19 2.83 5.24
CA ALA A 103 17.31 2.67 6.69
C ALA A 103 17.60 1.22 7.11
N HIS A 104 17.13 0.23 6.36
CA HIS A 104 17.24 -1.20 6.71
C HIS A 104 18.41 -1.92 6.02
N SER A 105 18.92 -1.38 4.92
CA SER A 105 20.02 -2.00 4.15
C SER A 105 21.40 -1.47 4.46
N GLY A 106 21.52 -0.42 5.28
CA GLY A 106 22.79 0.27 5.52
C GLY A 106 23.30 1.09 4.32
N PHE A 107 22.54 1.22 3.23
CA PHE A 107 22.87 2.08 2.11
C PHE A 107 22.59 3.54 2.46
N THR A 108 23.63 4.28 2.87
CA THR A 108 23.50 5.69 3.29
C THR A 108 23.65 6.73 2.17
N ASN A 109 23.82 6.30 0.91
CA ASN A 109 24.16 7.23 -0.17
C ASN A 109 23.11 7.29 -1.27
N HIS A 110 22.55 8.48 -1.47
CA HIS A 110 21.66 8.93 -2.54
C HIS A 110 20.16 8.72 -2.34
N ALA A 111 19.61 9.17 -1.21
CA ALA A 111 18.16 9.35 -1.11
C ALA A 111 17.70 10.47 -2.07
N PRO A 112 16.71 10.25 -2.96
CA PRO A 112 16.06 11.36 -3.63
C PRO A 112 15.39 12.24 -2.57
N THR A 113 15.55 13.56 -2.69
CA THR A 113 14.92 14.52 -1.78
C THR A 113 13.40 14.30 -1.78
N PRO A 114 12.76 14.11 -0.62
CA PRO A 114 11.31 13.95 -0.57
C PRO A 114 10.64 15.13 -1.24
N SER A 115 9.88 14.89 -2.30
CA SER A 115 9.07 15.94 -2.91
C SER A 115 8.01 16.34 -1.89
N ALA A 116 8.00 17.63 -1.52
CA ALA A 116 7.10 18.14 -0.51
C ALA A 116 5.65 17.76 -0.81
N ARG A 117 5.05 17.04 0.10
CA ARG A 117 3.61 16.74 0.09
C ARG A 117 2.86 18.08 0.05
N LEU A 118 2.19 18.37 -1.05
CA LEU A 118 1.31 19.54 -1.12
C LEU A 118 0.25 19.43 -0.01
N PRO A 119 0.08 20.45 0.83
CA PRO A 119 -0.95 20.40 1.85
C PRO A 119 -2.32 20.28 1.17
N ALA A 120 -3.18 19.43 1.72
CA ALA A 120 -4.55 19.29 1.27
C ALA A 120 -5.20 20.69 1.29
N THR A 121 -5.66 21.16 0.14
CA THR A 121 -6.39 22.42 0.02
C THR A 121 -7.73 22.26 0.74
N THR A 122 -7.80 22.80 1.94
CA THR A 122 -9.07 23.00 2.64
C THR A 122 -9.90 23.99 1.84
N SER A 123 -10.84 23.49 1.04
CA SER A 123 -11.86 24.32 0.41
C SER A 123 -12.82 24.81 1.48
N THR A 124 -12.66 26.06 1.88
CA THR A 124 -13.62 26.78 2.72
C THR A 124 -14.93 26.97 1.93
N PRO A 125 -16.09 26.54 2.45
CA PRO A 125 -17.35 26.79 1.75
C PRO A 125 -17.64 28.28 1.76
N SER A 126 -17.73 28.88 0.55
CA SER A 126 -18.14 30.25 0.35
C SER A 126 -19.61 30.41 0.79
N SER A 127 -19.85 31.16 1.86
CA SER A 127 -21.18 31.56 2.30
C SER A 127 -21.78 32.51 1.28
N LYS A 128 -22.78 32.04 0.54
CA LYS A 128 -23.65 32.95 -0.24
C LYS A 128 -24.53 33.73 0.72
N SER A 129 -24.23 35.02 0.90
CA SER A 129 -25.10 36.01 1.50
C SER A 129 -26.26 36.27 0.54
N THR A 130 -27.46 35.91 0.98
CA THR A 130 -28.72 36.35 0.36
C THR A 130 -29.06 37.73 0.92
N ALA A 131 -28.93 38.77 0.13
CA ALA A 131 -29.56 40.06 0.41
C ALA A 131 -30.79 40.20 -0.49
N LYS A 132 -31.89 40.27 0.15
CA LYS A 132 -33.17 40.95 -0.10
C LYS A 132 -33.58 41.26 -1.54
#